data_01374f364d9d19aa9dd1414384210278
#
_entry.id   01374f364d9d19aa9dd1414384210278
#
_cell.length_a   1.000
_cell.length_b   1.000
_cell.length_c   1.000
_cell.angle_alpha   90.00
_cell.angle_beta   90.00
_cell.angle_gamma   90.00
#
_symmetry.space_group_name_H-M   'P 1'
#
loop_
_entity.id
_entity.type
_entity.pdbx_description
1 polymer ?
#
loop_
_entity_poly.entity_id
_entity_poly.type
_entity_poly.pdbx_seq_one_letter_code
_entity_poly.pdbx_strand_id
1 'polypeptide(L)'
;TYAGVTSFMRRRYTRDLTGVDLVVSGVPFDTATTNRPGTRFGPRAVRAASITSAWERHWPWEFDPFDLLATVDYGDCDFDHSQPQHTPAAIEAHADRILAAGCAMLTLGGDHFISYPLLKAHAKKHGKLSLVHFDAHSDTWPDTDEGTQGINHGTMFYYAAKQGLVDPSRSVQIGLRTTNDDVMGFQVLDARQVHRSTPEQIA
;
A
#
# COMPACT_ATOMS: atom_id res chain seq x y z
N THR A 1 -3.44 11.32 26.62
CA THR A 1 -2.76 10.14 26.05
C THR A 1 -3.76 9.04 25.73
N TYR A 2 -4.71 8.80 26.61
CA TYR A 2 -5.67 7.69 26.48
C TYR A 2 -7.04 8.10 25.91
N ALA A 3 -7.29 9.37 25.77
CA ALA A 3 -8.56 9.92 25.27
C ALA A 3 -8.42 10.50 23.85
N GLY A 4 -9.55 10.71 23.19
CA GLY A 4 -9.65 11.31 21.87
C GLY A 4 -9.59 10.30 20.72
N VAL A 5 -9.52 10.81 19.49
CA VAL A 5 -9.48 9.99 18.28
C VAL A 5 -8.16 9.20 18.22
N THR A 6 -8.26 7.91 17.97
CA THR A 6 -7.09 7.04 17.71
C THR A 6 -6.64 7.24 16.27
N SER A 7 -5.89 8.31 16.01
CA SER A 7 -5.27 8.60 14.73
C SER A 7 -3.84 8.07 14.67
N PHE A 8 -3.30 7.87 13.46
CA PHE A 8 -1.92 7.45 13.25
C PHE A 8 -0.94 8.44 13.88
N MET A 9 -0.10 7.97 14.79
CA MET A 9 0.88 8.77 15.53
C MET A 9 0.29 10.10 16.07
N ARG A 10 -0.98 10.08 16.50
CA ARG A 10 -1.70 11.25 17.01
C ARG A 10 -1.76 12.43 16.03
N ARG A 11 -1.60 12.20 14.73
CA ARG A 11 -1.76 13.26 13.74
C ARG A 11 -3.22 13.72 13.70
N ARG A 12 -3.42 14.96 13.27
CA ARG A 12 -4.76 15.56 13.15
C ARG A 12 -5.66 14.67 12.29
N TYR A 13 -6.80 14.26 12.85
CA TYR A 13 -7.84 13.55 12.11
C TYR A 13 -8.72 14.56 11.38
N THR A 14 -8.70 14.58 10.06
CA THR A 14 -9.46 15.53 9.25
C THR A 14 -9.62 15.04 7.81
N ARG A 15 -10.69 15.49 7.16
CA ARG A 15 -10.92 15.35 5.71
C ARG A 15 -10.55 16.62 4.93
N ASP A 16 -10.16 17.69 5.61
CA ASP A 16 -9.63 18.89 4.99
C ASP A 16 -8.17 18.69 4.64
N LEU A 17 -7.85 18.78 3.34
CA LEU A 17 -6.53 18.56 2.79
C LEU A 17 -5.79 19.88 2.44
N THR A 18 -6.34 21.02 2.86
CA THR A 18 -5.71 22.32 2.61
C THR A 18 -4.35 22.41 3.31
N GLY A 19 -3.28 22.58 2.54
CA GLY A 19 -1.91 22.70 3.05
C GLY A 19 -1.35 21.39 3.62
N VAL A 20 -1.86 20.24 3.19
CA VAL A 20 -1.40 18.90 3.61
C VAL A 20 -0.41 18.35 2.58
N ASP A 21 0.72 17.83 3.07
CA ASP A 21 1.74 17.17 2.25
C ASP A 21 1.52 15.65 2.20
N LEU A 22 1.21 15.03 3.35
CA LEU A 22 1.08 13.58 3.50
C LEU A 22 -0.25 13.21 4.14
N VAL A 23 -0.96 12.31 3.51
CA VAL A 23 -2.23 11.76 4.00
C VAL A 23 -2.02 10.31 4.43
N VAL A 24 -2.29 10.02 5.70
CA VAL A 24 -2.41 8.65 6.20
C VAL A 24 -3.86 8.21 6.05
N SER A 25 -4.09 7.10 5.37
CA SER A 25 -5.43 6.58 5.09
C SER A 25 -5.48 5.06 5.23
N GLY A 26 -6.58 4.52 5.73
CA GLY A 26 -6.78 3.09 5.86
C GLY A 26 -7.66 2.50 4.75
N VAL A 27 -7.39 1.24 4.37
CA VAL A 27 -8.26 0.44 3.50
C VAL A 27 -8.54 -0.90 4.18
N PRO A 28 -9.60 -0.99 5.01
CA PRO A 28 -9.92 -2.16 5.82
C PRO A 28 -10.61 -3.27 5.00
N PHE A 29 -9.90 -3.80 3.99
CA PHE A 29 -10.37 -4.82 3.05
C PHE A 29 -9.54 -6.10 3.16
N ASP A 30 -10.17 -7.30 3.11
CA ASP A 30 -9.48 -8.59 3.20
C ASP A 30 -10.24 -9.74 2.53
N THR A 31 -11.14 -9.45 1.62
CA THR A 31 -11.90 -10.51 0.92
C THR A 31 -11.17 -11.10 -0.27
N ALA A 32 -10.01 -10.57 -0.64
CA ALA A 32 -9.16 -11.10 -1.71
C ALA A 32 -8.02 -12.01 -1.19
N THR A 33 -8.00 -12.36 0.09
CA THR A 33 -7.03 -13.27 0.69
C THR A 33 -7.35 -14.73 0.40
N THR A 34 -6.32 -15.58 0.19
CA THR A 34 -6.50 -17.01 -0.12
C THR A 34 -6.69 -17.89 1.11
N ASN A 35 -6.26 -17.47 2.31
CA ASN A 35 -6.27 -18.32 3.50
C ASN A 35 -7.17 -17.75 4.60
N ARG A 36 -6.67 -16.78 5.37
CA ARG A 36 -7.39 -16.27 6.55
C ARG A 36 -7.74 -14.80 6.43
N PRO A 37 -9.02 -14.41 6.58
CA PRO A 37 -9.40 -13.02 6.74
C PRO A 37 -8.90 -12.48 8.10
N GLY A 38 -8.93 -11.15 8.26
CA GLY A 38 -8.54 -10.46 9.50
C GLY A 38 -7.66 -9.24 9.24
N THR A 39 -7.03 -9.14 8.07
CA THR A 39 -6.21 -7.97 7.73
C THR A 39 -7.02 -6.68 7.61
N ARG A 40 -8.35 -6.76 7.48
CA ARG A 40 -9.25 -5.58 7.58
C ARG A 40 -9.09 -4.81 8.89
N PHE A 41 -8.60 -5.46 9.95
CA PHE A 41 -8.33 -4.81 11.23
C PHE A 41 -6.96 -4.11 11.27
N GLY A 42 -6.14 -4.28 10.22
CA GLY A 42 -4.79 -3.70 10.12
C GLY A 42 -4.74 -2.20 10.33
N PRO A 43 -5.54 -1.38 9.62
CA PRO A 43 -5.51 0.07 9.79
C PRO A 43 -5.76 0.52 11.22
N ARG A 44 -6.74 -0.10 11.90
CA ARG A 44 -7.05 0.18 13.31
C ARG A 44 -5.91 -0.25 14.23
N ALA A 45 -5.34 -1.44 14.00
CA ALA A 45 -4.28 -1.99 14.84
C ALA A 45 -2.99 -1.14 14.72
N VAL A 46 -2.63 -0.74 13.50
CA VAL A 46 -1.46 0.13 13.24
C VAL A 46 -1.65 1.50 13.91
N ARG A 47 -2.82 2.11 13.80
CA ARG A 47 -3.11 3.38 14.48
C ARG A 47 -2.99 3.25 16.00
N ALA A 48 -3.57 2.20 16.57
CA ALA A 48 -3.49 1.96 18.02
C ALA A 48 -2.05 1.75 18.49
N ALA A 49 -1.27 0.97 17.77
CA ALA A 49 0.14 0.72 18.09
C ALA A 49 1.00 1.98 17.91
N SER A 50 0.73 2.81 16.90
CA SER A 50 1.51 4.01 16.60
C SER A 50 1.44 5.12 17.67
N ILE A 51 0.48 5.05 18.58
CA ILE A 51 0.31 6.05 19.64
C ILE A 51 1.56 6.16 20.53
N THR A 52 2.21 5.05 20.81
CA THR A 52 3.41 5.02 21.66
C THR A 52 4.63 5.67 21.01
N SER A 53 4.61 5.81 19.70
CA SER A 53 5.68 6.43 18.92
C SER A 53 5.43 7.91 18.57
N ALA A 54 4.32 8.50 19.09
CA ALA A 54 3.87 9.82 18.65
C ALA A 54 4.67 11.00 19.20
N TRP A 55 5.54 10.78 20.18
CA TRP A 55 6.20 11.84 20.94
C TRP A 55 7.73 11.83 20.84
N GLU A 56 8.29 10.81 20.22
CA GLU A 56 9.72 10.62 20.24
C GLU A 56 10.29 10.70 18.84
N ARG A 57 11.50 11.27 18.73
CA ARG A 57 12.29 11.16 17.51
C ARG A 57 12.68 9.70 17.33
N HIS A 58 12.49 9.18 16.12
CA HIS A 58 12.79 7.77 15.82
C HIS A 58 14.29 7.60 15.57
N TRP A 59 14.91 6.76 16.39
CA TRP A 59 16.30 6.39 16.18
C TRP A 59 16.45 5.62 14.84
N PRO A 60 17.48 5.92 14.02
CA PRO A 60 18.60 6.84 14.27
C PRO A 60 18.39 8.26 13.71
N TRP A 61 17.17 8.66 13.42
CA TRP A 61 16.89 9.97 12.83
C TRP A 61 17.08 11.09 13.86
N GLU A 62 17.73 12.15 13.45
CA GLU A 62 17.95 13.32 14.30
C GLU A 62 16.81 14.35 14.21
N PHE A 63 15.78 14.07 13.42
CA PHE A 63 14.61 14.93 13.18
C PHE A 63 13.30 14.17 13.33
N ASP A 64 12.22 14.91 13.60
CA ASP A 64 10.85 14.41 13.48
C ASP A 64 10.36 14.70 12.05
N PRO A 65 9.97 13.71 11.23
CA PRO A 65 9.45 13.95 9.89
C PRO A 65 8.18 14.80 9.87
N PHE A 66 7.44 14.84 10.97
CA PHE A 66 6.22 15.66 11.08
C PHE A 66 6.49 17.14 11.37
N ASP A 67 7.71 17.51 11.69
CA ASP A 67 8.15 18.91 11.72
C ASP A 67 8.37 19.45 10.29
N LEU A 68 8.57 18.55 9.31
CA LEU A 68 8.86 18.88 7.91
C LEU A 68 7.66 18.66 6.99
N LEU A 69 6.77 17.70 7.34
CA LEU A 69 5.64 17.30 6.50
C LEU A 69 4.32 17.56 7.24
N ALA A 70 3.47 18.39 6.68
CA ALA A 70 2.11 18.58 7.15
C ALA A 70 1.32 17.28 6.92
N THR A 71 1.22 16.46 7.98
CA THR A 71 0.64 15.12 7.93
C THR A 71 -0.70 15.06 8.65
N VAL A 72 -1.69 14.45 8.02
CA VAL A 72 -3.01 14.19 8.61
C VAL A 72 -3.41 12.72 8.52
N ASP A 73 -4.23 12.26 9.46
CA ASP A 73 -4.98 11.02 9.34
C ASP A 73 -6.34 11.31 8.72
N TYR A 74 -6.55 10.79 7.52
CA TYR A 74 -7.76 11.00 6.73
C TYR A 74 -8.88 10.00 7.08
N GLY A 75 -8.57 9.02 7.95
CA GLY A 75 -9.44 7.91 8.27
C GLY A 75 -9.42 6.81 7.20
N ASP A 76 -10.43 5.99 7.22
CA ASP A 76 -10.51 4.84 6.31
C ASP A 76 -11.31 5.17 5.04
N CYS A 77 -10.99 4.44 3.98
CA CYS A 77 -11.79 4.36 2.77
C CYS A 77 -13.17 3.78 3.12
N ASP A 78 -14.22 4.47 2.68
CA ASP A 78 -15.59 4.03 2.86
C ASP A 78 -16.03 3.20 1.65
N PHE A 79 -16.51 1.98 1.91
CA PHE A 79 -17.09 1.09 0.91
C PHE A 79 -18.12 0.15 1.55
N ASP A 80 -19.09 -0.30 0.73
CA ASP A 80 -20.13 -1.21 1.17
C ASP A 80 -19.62 -2.66 1.19
N HIS A 81 -19.46 -3.22 2.38
CA HIS A 81 -19.03 -4.61 2.58
C HIS A 81 -20.02 -5.64 2.02
N SER A 82 -21.28 -5.27 1.79
CA SER A 82 -22.28 -6.15 1.17
C SER A 82 -22.14 -6.22 -0.35
N GLN A 83 -21.34 -5.34 -0.95
CA GLN A 83 -21.11 -5.24 -2.38
C GLN A 83 -19.60 -5.23 -2.71
N PRO A 84 -18.88 -6.33 -2.43
CA PRO A 84 -17.42 -6.38 -2.57
C PRO A 84 -16.92 -6.10 -3.99
N GLN A 85 -17.75 -6.34 -5.02
CA GLN A 85 -17.43 -6.03 -6.42
C GLN A 85 -17.24 -4.53 -6.68
N HIS A 86 -17.78 -3.66 -5.84
CA HIS A 86 -17.63 -2.20 -5.96
C HIS A 86 -16.42 -1.65 -5.18
N THR A 87 -15.81 -2.47 -4.30
CA THR A 87 -14.70 -2.04 -3.45
C THR A 87 -13.49 -1.52 -4.25
N PRO A 88 -13.05 -2.14 -5.35
CA PRO A 88 -11.92 -1.61 -6.13
C PRO A 88 -12.16 -0.18 -6.63
N ALA A 89 -13.37 0.09 -7.14
CA ALA A 89 -13.74 1.43 -7.61
C ALA A 89 -13.82 2.45 -6.46
N ALA A 90 -14.29 2.02 -5.28
CA ALA A 90 -14.33 2.88 -4.10
C ALA A 90 -12.92 3.27 -3.61
N ILE A 91 -11.98 2.32 -3.62
CA ILE A 91 -10.56 2.55 -3.27
C ILE A 91 -9.91 3.51 -4.29
N GLU A 92 -10.12 3.27 -5.58
CA GLU A 92 -9.62 4.15 -6.66
C GLU A 92 -10.15 5.58 -6.48
N ALA A 93 -11.45 5.76 -6.29
CA ALA A 93 -12.08 7.06 -6.08
C ALA A 93 -11.61 7.75 -4.77
N HIS A 94 -11.32 6.98 -3.72
CA HIS A 94 -10.74 7.50 -2.49
C HIS A 94 -9.34 8.04 -2.71
N ALA A 95 -8.49 7.29 -3.41
CA ALA A 95 -7.14 7.73 -3.77
C ALA A 95 -7.18 8.94 -4.72
N ASP A 96 -8.06 8.93 -5.73
CA ASP A 96 -8.22 10.05 -6.66
C ASP A 96 -8.49 11.38 -5.93
N ARG A 97 -9.34 11.37 -4.88
CA ARG A 97 -9.61 12.60 -4.09
C ARG A 97 -8.36 13.12 -3.38
N ILE A 98 -7.57 12.24 -2.77
CA ILE A 98 -6.35 12.62 -2.07
C ILE A 98 -5.29 13.12 -3.06
N LEU A 99 -5.10 12.39 -4.15
CA LEU A 99 -4.16 12.74 -5.19
C LEU A 99 -4.52 14.05 -5.89
N ALA A 100 -5.81 14.33 -6.10
CA ALA A 100 -6.28 15.60 -6.70
C ALA A 100 -5.94 16.82 -5.82
N ALA A 101 -5.86 16.65 -4.50
CA ALA A 101 -5.40 17.69 -3.58
C ALA A 101 -3.87 17.91 -3.60
N GLY A 102 -3.13 17.12 -4.35
CA GLY A 102 -1.67 17.25 -4.46
C GLY A 102 -0.88 16.52 -3.35
N CYS A 103 -1.56 15.81 -2.46
CA CYS A 103 -0.94 15.13 -1.33
C CYS A 103 -0.26 13.82 -1.75
N ALA A 104 0.80 13.46 -1.04
CA ALA A 104 1.32 12.09 -1.01
C ALA A 104 0.43 11.20 -0.13
N MET A 105 0.48 9.88 -0.34
CA MET A 105 -0.34 8.91 0.41
C MET A 105 0.53 7.90 1.15
N LEU A 106 0.18 7.66 2.42
CA LEU A 106 0.59 6.48 3.20
C LEU A 106 -0.66 5.66 3.48
N THR A 107 -0.81 4.52 2.79
CA THR A 107 -2.01 3.69 2.93
C THR A 107 -1.76 2.53 3.88
N LEU A 108 -2.64 2.38 4.88
CA LEU A 108 -2.64 1.27 5.83
C LEU A 108 -3.59 0.18 5.31
N GLY A 109 -3.10 -1.00 4.98
CA GLY A 109 -3.91 -2.13 4.56
C GLY A 109 -4.42 -2.96 5.73
N GLY A 110 -5.22 -3.79 5.49
CA GLY A 110 -5.91 -4.61 4.53
C GLY A 110 -5.01 -5.63 3.83
N ASP A 111 -5.63 -6.38 2.97
CA ASP A 111 -4.88 -7.31 2.15
C ASP A 111 -4.13 -6.59 1.01
N HIS A 112 -3.18 -7.31 0.42
CA HIS A 112 -2.29 -6.71 -0.57
C HIS A 112 -2.99 -6.35 -1.90
N PHE A 113 -4.16 -6.93 -2.18
CA PHE A 113 -4.96 -6.59 -3.35
C PHE A 113 -5.26 -5.09 -3.46
N ILE A 114 -5.39 -4.38 -2.32
CA ILE A 114 -5.66 -2.94 -2.31
C ILE A 114 -4.64 -2.13 -3.13
N SER A 115 -3.44 -2.65 -3.33
CA SER A 115 -2.40 -2.02 -4.14
C SER A 115 -2.84 -1.85 -5.60
N TYR A 116 -3.66 -2.76 -6.14
CA TYR A 116 -4.10 -2.66 -7.53
C TYR A 116 -4.96 -1.42 -7.84
N PRO A 117 -6.08 -1.15 -7.13
CA PRO A 117 -6.84 0.07 -7.34
C PRO A 117 -6.06 1.35 -6.96
N LEU A 118 -5.14 1.28 -5.99
CA LEU A 118 -4.25 2.39 -5.68
C LEU A 118 -3.29 2.69 -6.83
N LEU A 119 -2.68 1.66 -7.45
CA LEU A 119 -1.84 1.82 -8.64
C LEU A 119 -2.60 2.43 -9.81
N LYS A 120 -3.87 2.06 -10.02
CA LYS A 120 -4.71 2.68 -11.06
C LYS A 120 -4.86 4.18 -10.84
N ALA A 121 -5.21 4.62 -9.64
CA ALA A 121 -5.34 6.03 -9.30
C ALA A 121 -4.00 6.80 -9.48
N HIS A 122 -2.91 6.22 -9.00
CA HIS A 122 -1.58 6.82 -9.15
C HIS A 122 -1.12 6.88 -10.61
N ALA A 123 -1.31 5.80 -11.38
CA ALA A 123 -0.95 5.77 -12.80
C ALA A 123 -1.76 6.76 -13.64
N LYS A 124 -3.03 6.96 -13.31
CA LYS A 124 -3.89 7.98 -13.92
C LYS A 124 -3.34 9.40 -13.72
N LYS A 125 -2.76 9.68 -12.57
CA LYS A 125 -2.19 11.00 -12.24
C LYS A 125 -0.76 11.19 -12.77
N HIS A 126 0.10 10.15 -12.63
CA HIS A 126 1.54 10.26 -12.82
C HIS A 126 2.06 9.56 -14.07
N GLY A 127 1.20 8.84 -14.81
CA GLY A 127 1.61 7.94 -15.89
C GLY A 127 2.14 6.61 -15.35
N LYS A 128 2.84 5.85 -16.18
CA LYS A 128 3.39 4.54 -15.82
C LYS A 128 4.34 4.65 -14.63
N LEU A 129 4.13 3.81 -13.63
CA LEU A 129 4.82 3.86 -12.34
C LEU A 129 6.03 2.92 -12.31
N SER A 130 7.02 3.24 -11.47
CA SER A 130 8.02 2.29 -10.99
C SER A 130 7.63 1.79 -9.61
N LEU A 131 7.84 0.50 -9.36
CA LEU A 131 7.47 -0.17 -8.11
C LEU A 131 8.73 -0.61 -7.35
N VAL A 132 8.79 -0.28 -6.06
CA VAL A 132 9.69 -0.92 -5.12
C VAL A 132 8.83 -1.76 -4.18
N HIS A 133 8.94 -3.09 -4.30
CA HIS A 133 8.06 -4.05 -3.64
C HIS A 133 8.85 -4.91 -2.65
N PHE A 134 8.53 -4.77 -1.36
CA PHE A 134 9.12 -5.59 -0.29
C PHE A 134 8.12 -6.68 0.10
N ASP A 135 8.35 -7.91 -0.36
CA ASP A 135 7.46 -9.03 -0.09
C ASP A 135 8.19 -10.39 -0.19
N ALA A 136 7.55 -11.41 0.34
CA ALA A 136 7.93 -12.81 0.17
C ALA A 136 7.50 -13.39 -1.19
N HIS A 137 6.52 -12.76 -1.82
CA HIS A 137 5.82 -13.21 -3.01
C HIS A 137 5.99 -12.19 -4.15
N SER A 138 5.89 -12.65 -5.39
CA SER A 138 5.97 -11.76 -6.55
C SER A 138 4.65 -11.08 -6.87
N ASP A 139 3.54 -11.71 -6.52
CA ASP A 139 2.16 -11.33 -6.87
C ASP A 139 1.95 -11.10 -8.38
N THR A 140 2.73 -11.85 -9.17
CA THR A 140 2.70 -11.85 -10.65
C THR A 140 2.19 -13.19 -11.21
N TRP A 141 1.50 -14.01 -10.40
CA TRP A 141 0.90 -15.24 -10.92
C TRP A 141 -0.22 -14.89 -11.89
N PRO A 142 -0.25 -15.52 -13.07
CA PRO A 142 -1.39 -15.37 -13.97
C PRO A 142 -2.62 -16.02 -13.34
N ASP A 143 -3.80 -15.46 -13.61
CA ASP A 143 -5.04 -16.15 -13.33
C ASP A 143 -5.17 -17.34 -14.29
N THR A 144 -5.20 -18.56 -13.74
CA THR A 144 -5.25 -19.81 -14.52
C THR A 144 -6.68 -20.28 -14.77
N ASP A 145 -7.67 -19.72 -14.11
CA ASP A 145 -9.07 -20.07 -14.33
C ASP A 145 -9.65 -19.29 -15.50
N GLU A 146 -9.82 -19.97 -16.63
CA GLU A 146 -10.57 -19.47 -17.77
C GLU A 146 -12.00 -19.11 -17.33
N GLY A 147 -12.22 -17.89 -16.89
CA GLY A 147 -13.55 -17.37 -16.53
C GLY A 147 -13.66 -16.57 -15.26
N THR A 148 -12.71 -16.60 -14.35
CA THR A 148 -12.81 -15.81 -13.12
C THR A 148 -12.28 -14.40 -13.25
N GLN A 149 -11.40 -14.07 -14.20
CA GLN A 149 -10.76 -12.75 -14.36
C GLN A 149 -10.53 -12.03 -13.02
N GLY A 150 -10.35 -12.81 -11.96
CA GLY A 150 -10.29 -12.35 -10.59
C GLY A 150 -8.94 -11.80 -10.26
N ILE A 151 -8.82 -10.47 -10.22
CA ILE A 151 -7.64 -9.84 -9.65
C ILE A 151 -7.71 -10.01 -8.14
N ASN A 152 -6.69 -10.65 -7.57
CA ASN A 152 -6.55 -10.89 -6.15
C ASN A 152 -5.14 -10.52 -5.66
N HIS A 153 -4.82 -10.79 -4.40
CA HIS A 153 -3.54 -10.41 -3.80
C HIS A 153 -2.31 -11.12 -4.42
N GLY A 154 -2.49 -12.24 -5.13
CA GLY A 154 -1.40 -12.97 -5.80
C GLY A 154 -1.26 -12.64 -7.29
N THR A 155 -2.27 -12.00 -7.91
CA THR A 155 -2.31 -11.74 -9.36
C THR A 155 -2.20 -10.26 -9.72
N MET A 156 -2.29 -9.37 -8.74
CA MET A 156 -2.48 -7.94 -8.96
C MET A 156 -1.34 -7.28 -9.74
N PHE A 157 -0.10 -7.66 -9.52
CA PHE A 157 1.04 -7.08 -10.26
C PHE A 157 1.19 -7.67 -11.65
N TYR A 158 0.72 -8.89 -11.90
CA TYR A 158 0.58 -9.41 -13.26
C TYR A 158 -0.34 -8.50 -14.09
N TYR A 159 -1.52 -8.19 -13.55
CA TYR A 159 -2.46 -7.30 -14.25
C TYR A 159 -1.97 -5.85 -14.32
N ALA A 160 -1.33 -5.34 -13.28
CA ALA A 160 -0.76 -4.00 -13.28
C ALA A 160 0.31 -3.84 -14.37
N ALA A 161 1.18 -4.83 -14.54
CA ALA A 161 2.18 -4.85 -15.59
C ALA A 161 1.54 -4.97 -16.99
N LYS A 162 0.61 -5.92 -17.18
CA LYS A 162 -0.08 -6.09 -18.47
C LYS A 162 -0.88 -4.87 -18.91
N GLN A 163 -1.48 -4.16 -17.98
CA GLN A 163 -2.25 -2.95 -18.26
C GLN A 163 -1.38 -1.69 -18.37
N GLY A 164 -0.06 -1.82 -18.19
CA GLY A 164 0.87 -0.71 -18.27
C GLY A 164 0.77 0.30 -17.13
N LEU A 165 0.19 -0.08 -16.00
CA LEU A 165 0.16 0.75 -14.78
C LEU A 165 1.56 0.85 -14.17
N VAL A 166 2.31 -0.26 -14.21
CA VAL A 166 3.68 -0.37 -13.70
C VAL A 166 4.62 -0.73 -14.84
N ASP A 167 5.84 -0.21 -14.80
CA ASP A 167 6.94 -0.61 -15.67
C ASP A 167 7.83 -1.64 -14.94
N PRO A 168 7.73 -2.94 -15.28
CA PRO A 168 8.54 -3.96 -14.62
C PRO A 168 10.05 -3.74 -14.80
N SER A 169 10.47 -3.24 -15.96
CA SER A 169 11.90 -3.01 -16.27
C SER A 169 12.54 -1.90 -15.41
N ARG A 170 11.72 -1.08 -14.76
CA ARG A 170 12.11 0.00 -13.86
C ARG A 170 11.63 -0.25 -12.44
N SER A 171 11.34 -1.50 -12.11
CA SER A 171 10.77 -1.90 -10.83
C SER A 171 11.57 -3.05 -10.23
N VAL A 172 11.56 -3.13 -8.89
CA VAL A 172 12.29 -4.15 -8.14
C VAL A 172 11.38 -4.81 -7.10
N GLN A 173 11.53 -6.13 -6.96
CA GLN A 173 10.90 -6.95 -5.92
C GLN A 173 11.99 -7.48 -4.99
N ILE A 174 11.85 -7.24 -3.70
CA ILE A 174 12.90 -7.45 -2.69
C ILE A 174 12.38 -8.41 -1.62
N GLY A 175 13.10 -9.52 -1.40
CA GLY A 175 12.82 -10.47 -0.33
C GLY A 175 12.01 -11.69 -0.76
N LEU A 176 11.87 -11.94 -2.06
CA LEU A 176 11.09 -13.09 -2.57
C LEU A 176 11.67 -14.42 -2.05
N ARG A 177 10.79 -15.30 -1.58
CA ARG A 177 11.11 -16.66 -1.11
C ARG A 177 10.09 -17.71 -1.54
N THR A 178 9.29 -17.38 -2.53
CA THR A 178 8.37 -18.30 -3.21
C THR A 178 8.75 -18.42 -4.67
N THR A 179 8.48 -19.58 -5.26
CA THR A 179 8.76 -19.82 -6.67
C THR A 179 7.64 -19.25 -7.54
N ASN A 180 8.03 -18.48 -8.56
CA ASN A 180 7.17 -18.09 -9.66
C ASN A 180 8.01 -18.14 -10.94
N ASP A 181 7.54 -18.86 -11.94
CA ASP A 181 8.28 -19.10 -13.19
C ASP A 181 8.35 -17.86 -14.07
N ASP A 182 7.41 -16.92 -13.91
CA ASP A 182 7.40 -15.65 -14.64
C ASP A 182 7.21 -14.47 -13.68
N VAL A 183 8.27 -13.71 -13.51
CA VAL A 183 8.27 -12.46 -12.75
C VAL A 183 7.98 -11.23 -13.61
N MET A 184 7.45 -11.42 -14.83
CA MET A 184 6.99 -10.35 -15.72
C MET A 184 8.07 -9.30 -16.07
N GLY A 185 9.36 -9.65 -15.91
CA GLY A 185 10.48 -8.73 -16.17
C GLY A 185 10.83 -7.78 -15.02
N PHE A 186 10.25 -7.95 -13.84
CA PHE A 186 10.72 -7.27 -12.63
C PHE A 186 12.14 -7.70 -12.28
N GLN A 187 12.95 -6.75 -11.78
CA GLN A 187 14.19 -7.10 -11.10
C GLN A 187 13.88 -7.77 -9.77
N VAL A 188 14.50 -8.91 -9.48
CA VAL A 188 14.27 -9.64 -8.24
C VAL A 188 15.56 -9.70 -7.41
N LEU A 189 15.47 -9.25 -6.16
CA LEU A 189 16.46 -9.51 -5.11
C LEU A 189 15.83 -10.51 -4.13
N ASP A 190 16.19 -11.81 -4.27
CA ASP A 190 15.59 -12.84 -3.42
C ASP A 190 16.00 -12.73 -1.96
N ALA A 191 15.28 -13.41 -1.07
CA ALA A 191 15.53 -13.35 0.37
C ALA A 191 16.93 -13.81 0.78
N ARG A 192 17.56 -14.73 0.03
CA ARG A 192 18.92 -15.21 0.32
C ARG A 192 19.96 -14.14 -0.03
N GLN A 193 19.74 -13.45 -1.15
CA GLN A 193 20.58 -12.34 -1.59
C GLN A 193 20.47 -11.18 -0.60
N VAL A 194 19.24 -10.79 -0.24
CA VAL A 194 18.98 -9.72 0.75
C VAL A 194 19.63 -10.04 2.10
N HIS A 195 19.51 -11.29 2.57
CA HIS A 195 20.11 -11.71 3.85
C HIS A 195 21.65 -11.60 3.89
N ARG A 196 22.30 -11.69 2.74
CA ARG A 196 23.76 -11.65 2.60
C ARG A 196 24.31 -10.28 2.27
N SER A 197 23.44 -9.31 1.99
CA SER A 197 23.80 -7.97 1.54
C SER A 197 23.65 -6.94 2.66
N THR A 198 24.46 -5.89 2.60
CA THR A 198 24.22 -4.69 3.42
C THR A 198 23.13 -3.81 2.79
N PRO A 199 22.52 -2.89 3.55
CA PRO A 199 21.56 -1.94 2.98
C PRO A 199 22.14 -1.16 1.78
N GLU A 200 23.41 -0.78 1.82
CA GLU A 200 24.10 -0.04 0.75
C GLU A 200 24.30 -0.88 -0.52
N GLN A 201 24.35 -2.21 -0.38
CA GLN A 201 24.46 -3.14 -1.52
C GLN A 201 23.09 -3.45 -2.15
N ILE A 202 21.99 -3.18 -1.42
CA ILE A 202 20.63 -3.37 -1.89
C ILE A 202 20.12 -2.09 -2.57
N ALA A 203 20.51 -0.92 -2.07
CA ALA A 203 20.15 0.39 -2.63
C ALA A 203 20.94 0.70 -3.91
#